data_df6e57f89d7d129fc357e298c36de1b1
#
_entry.id   df6e57f89d7d129fc357e298c36de1b1
#
_cell.length_a   1.000
_cell.length_b   1.000
_cell.length_c   1.000
_cell.angle_alpha   90.00
_cell.angle_beta   90.00
_cell.angle_gamma   90.00
#
_symmetry.space_group_name_H-M   'P 1'
#
loop_
_entity.id
_entity.type
_entity.pdbx_description
1 polymer ?
#
loop_
_entity_poly.entity_id
_entity_poly.type
_entity_poly.pdbx_seq_one_letter_code
_entity_poly.pdbx_strand_id
1 'polypeptide(L)'
;MRIGIVGAGAIGSVVGGLLTKAGHDVTLIDQWPEHVEAMRRHGLRLSGTCGEHVVKVTACHLHEAQAIEEPFDAVFVAVKSYDTEWATALAVRHLREPAGVVVDFQNGLNDERVAAIAGRGRTLGCVITIGAGLYEPGHAMRTDTTKVGFKVGELDGQETARARELAGVLNDVAPADVTTNLRGERWSKLAVNCMANPLAGLSGLGSAEVRSEPVARRIAIAIAAEVVRVGRASGYEIEPIYGITAQRFVDAVEGRGLADVERDMAAGARHLSGGRPSLLQDVLRGRRTEIDHLNGSVCAQGRRVGVPTPVNDAVVKA
;
A
#
# COMPACT_ATOMS: atom_id res chain seq x y z
N MET A 1 -16.13 15.04 6.21
CA MET A 1 -16.24 13.60 5.79
C MET A 1 -16.08 12.75 7.02
N ARG A 2 -16.98 11.82 7.26
CA ARG A 2 -16.87 10.81 8.33
C ARG A 2 -16.19 9.56 7.75
N ILE A 3 -15.08 9.13 8.33
CA ILE A 3 -14.20 8.12 7.75
C ILE A 3 -14.03 6.94 8.70
N GLY A 4 -14.31 5.72 8.21
CA GLY A 4 -13.92 4.49 8.87
C GLY A 4 -12.59 3.98 8.32
N ILE A 5 -11.71 3.46 9.15
CA ILE A 5 -10.50 2.77 8.70
C ILE A 5 -10.51 1.36 9.29
N VAL A 6 -10.71 0.36 8.44
CA VAL A 6 -10.64 -1.05 8.81
C VAL A 6 -9.22 -1.54 8.63
N GLY A 7 -8.56 -1.80 9.75
CA GLY A 7 -7.13 -2.10 9.82
C GLY A 7 -6.30 -0.90 10.30
N ALA A 8 -6.21 -0.71 11.62
CA ALA A 8 -5.33 0.30 12.23
C ALA A 8 -3.87 -0.23 12.37
N GLY A 9 -3.37 -0.90 11.31
CA GLY A 9 -1.96 -1.24 11.19
C GLY A 9 -1.08 0.00 11.03
N ALA A 10 0.15 -0.15 10.56
CA ALA A 10 1.10 0.97 10.43
C ALA A 10 0.53 2.12 9.57
N ILE A 11 0.03 1.82 8.37
CA ILE A 11 -0.54 2.83 7.47
C ILE A 11 -1.85 3.38 8.02
N GLY A 12 -2.79 2.51 8.42
CA GLY A 12 -4.09 2.94 8.94
C GLY A 12 -3.97 3.83 10.18
N SER A 13 -3.01 3.53 11.08
CA SER A 13 -2.75 4.36 12.25
C SER A 13 -2.13 5.72 11.90
N VAL A 14 -1.11 5.76 11.03
CA VAL A 14 -0.49 7.03 10.62
C VAL A 14 -1.51 7.92 9.92
N VAL A 15 -2.25 7.38 8.95
CA VAL A 15 -3.25 8.14 8.18
C VAL A 15 -4.41 8.56 9.07
N GLY A 16 -5.00 7.64 9.82
CA GLY A 16 -6.14 7.94 10.68
C GLY A 16 -5.80 8.92 11.79
N GLY A 17 -4.61 8.80 12.39
CA GLY A 17 -4.15 9.73 13.41
C GLY A 17 -3.91 11.14 12.85
N LEU A 18 -3.29 11.28 11.68
CA LEU A 18 -3.06 12.58 11.05
C LEU A 18 -4.36 13.21 10.57
N LEU A 19 -5.30 12.46 10.00
CA LEU A 19 -6.63 12.94 9.63
C LEU A 19 -7.41 13.40 10.88
N THR A 20 -7.38 12.64 11.98
CA THR A 20 -8.00 13.06 13.26
C THR A 20 -7.39 14.36 13.77
N LYS A 21 -6.06 14.48 13.71
CA LYS A 21 -5.34 15.70 14.10
C LYS A 21 -5.74 16.91 13.24
N ALA A 22 -6.01 16.69 11.95
CA ALA A 22 -6.50 17.72 11.03
C ALA A 22 -7.98 18.09 11.24
N GLY A 23 -8.70 17.39 12.14
CA GLY A 23 -10.07 17.69 12.48
C GLY A 23 -11.13 16.85 11.75
N HIS A 24 -10.74 15.80 11.03
CA HIS A 24 -11.70 14.87 10.44
C HIS A 24 -12.29 13.93 11.47
N ASP A 25 -13.55 13.52 11.28
CA ASP A 25 -14.22 12.49 12.07
C ASP A 25 -13.75 11.11 11.60
N VAL A 26 -12.81 10.51 12.33
CA VAL A 26 -12.18 9.23 11.97
C VAL A 26 -12.41 8.20 13.07
N THR A 27 -12.86 7.00 12.66
CA THR A 27 -12.94 5.82 13.54
C THR A 27 -11.96 4.75 13.04
N LEU A 28 -11.03 4.35 13.91
CA LEU A 28 -10.07 3.27 13.66
C LEU A 28 -10.66 1.96 14.17
N ILE A 29 -10.76 0.96 13.29
CA ILE A 29 -11.30 -0.38 13.63
C ILE A 29 -10.17 -1.39 13.46
N ASP A 30 -9.82 -2.12 14.53
CA ASP A 30 -8.73 -3.10 14.48
C ASP A 30 -9.06 -4.36 15.30
N GLN A 31 -8.41 -5.45 14.92
CA GLN A 31 -8.54 -6.74 15.60
C GLN A 31 -7.49 -6.97 16.70
N TRP A 32 -6.46 -6.10 16.79
CA TRP A 32 -5.40 -6.21 17.80
C TRP A 32 -5.80 -5.52 19.10
N PRO A 33 -6.21 -6.27 20.16
CA PRO A 33 -6.80 -5.69 21.36
C PRO A 33 -5.87 -4.71 22.07
N GLU A 34 -4.59 -5.07 22.23
CA GLU A 34 -3.62 -4.24 22.95
C GLU A 34 -3.40 -2.90 22.26
N HIS A 35 -3.47 -2.87 20.92
CA HIS A 35 -3.32 -1.65 20.15
C HIS A 35 -4.54 -0.74 20.30
N VAL A 36 -5.76 -1.29 20.22
CA VAL A 36 -7.00 -0.54 20.43
C VAL A 36 -7.05 0.03 21.84
N GLU A 37 -6.74 -0.77 22.85
CA GLU A 37 -6.74 -0.31 24.25
C GLU A 37 -5.67 0.75 24.54
N ALA A 38 -4.49 0.62 23.95
CA ALA A 38 -3.45 1.65 24.07
C ALA A 38 -3.91 2.99 23.48
N MET A 39 -4.52 2.96 22.28
CA MET A 39 -5.08 4.15 21.63
C MET A 39 -6.19 4.81 22.49
N ARG A 40 -7.09 4.01 23.09
CA ARG A 40 -8.17 4.48 23.94
C ARG A 40 -7.68 5.14 25.21
N ARG A 41 -6.70 4.53 25.88
CA ARG A 41 -6.22 4.99 27.20
C ARG A 41 -5.25 6.15 27.09
N HIS A 42 -4.36 6.12 26.12
CA HIS A 42 -3.21 7.05 26.04
C HIS A 42 -3.24 7.96 24.81
N GLY A 43 -4.19 7.75 23.88
CA GLY A 43 -4.15 8.33 22.54
C GLY A 43 -3.19 7.56 21.61
N LEU A 44 -3.28 7.84 20.32
CA LEU A 44 -2.35 7.31 19.32
C LEU A 44 -1.10 8.19 19.26
N ARG A 45 0.04 7.61 19.62
CA ARG A 45 1.32 8.26 19.43
C ARG A 45 1.77 8.13 17.98
N LEU A 46 2.11 9.26 17.38
CA LEU A 46 2.72 9.35 16.04
C LEU A 46 4.12 9.90 16.19
N SER A 47 5.06 9.38 15.37
CA SER A 47 6.45 9.82 15.38
C SER A 47 7.10 9.71 13.99
N GLY A 48 8.38 10.01 13.91
CA GLY A 48 9.16 9.93 12.68
C GLY A 48 9.02 11.20 11.83
N THR A 49 8.90 11.04 10.51
CA THR A 49 8.92 12.19 9.57
C THR A 49 7.69 13.10 9.68
N CYS A 50 6.62 12.66 10.33
CA CYS A 50 5.45 13.50 10.62
C CYS A 50 5.56 14.31 11.92
N GLY A 51 6.68 14.20 12.66
CA GLY A 51 6.87 14.81 13.98
C GLY A 51 6.27 13.97 15.12
N GLU A 52 6.45 14.45 16.35
CA GLU A 52 5.96 13.78 17.56
C GLU A 52 4.59 14.32 17.95
N HIS A 53 3.59 13.43 18.01
CA HIS A 53 2.22 13.80 18.40
C HIS A 53 1.62 12.70 19.24
N VAL A 54 0.69 13.09 20.13
CA VAL A 54 -0.26 12.20 20.80
C VAL A 54 -1.65 12.66 20.40
N VAL A 55 -2.38 11.85 19.64
CA VAL A 55 -3.68 12.21 19.09
C VAL A 55 -4.76 11.38 19.76
N LYS A 56 -5.78 12.06 20.31
CA LYS A 56 -6.95 11.40 20.86
C LYS A 56 -7.82 10.92 19.69
N VAL A 57 -7.76 9.64 19.37
CA VAL A 57 -8.51 9.00 18.28
C VAL A 57 -9.70 8.24 18.80
N THR A 58 -10.74 8.08 17.97
CA THR A 58 -11.80 7.10 18.18
C THR A 58 -11.32 5.75 17.71
N ALA A 59 -11.15 4.79 18.61
CA ALA A 59 -10.70 3.43 18.30
C ALA A 59 -11.74 2.40 18.75
N CYS A 60 -11.99 1.40 17.91
CA CYS A 60 -13.01 0.38 18.06
C CYS A 60 -12.41 -1.00 17.83
N HIS A 61 -12.67 -1.95 18.73
CA HIS A 61 -12.37 -3.34 18.48
C HIS A 61 -13.26 -3.88 17.36
N LEU A 62 -12.74 -4.84 16.58
CA LEU A 62 -13.51 -5.42 15.48
C LEU A 62 -14.89 -5.93 15.92
N HIS A 63 -14.99 -6.58 17.09
CA HIS A 63 -16.26 -7.11 17.60
C HIS A 63 -17.26 -6.01 18.03
N GLU A 64 -16.79 -4.80 18.32
CA GLU A 64 -17.64 -3.65 18.67
C GLU A 64 -18.15 -2.89 17.44
N ALA A 65 -17.60 -3.18 16.25
CA ALA A 65 -17.99 -2.48 15.03
C ALA A 65 -19.51 -2.55 14.75
N GLN A 66 -20.16 -3.63 15.18
CA GLN A 66 -21.62 -3.79 15.09
C GLN A 66 -22.41 -2.71 15.83
N ALA A 67 -21.80 -2.01 16.80
CA ALA A 67 -22.43 -0.91 17.56
C ALA A 67 -22.25 0.47 16.90
N ILE A 68 -21.60 0.55 15.73
CA ILE A 68 -21.49 1.79 14.97
C ILE A 68 -22.83 2.09 14.32
N GLU A 69 -23.53 3.10 14.85
CA GLU A 69 -24.87 3.48 14.38
C GLU A 69 -24.82 4.43 13.19
N GLU A 70 -23.93 5.43 13.24
CA GLU A 70 -23.81 6.41 12.17
C GLU A 70 -22.93 5.93 11.02
N PRO A 71 -23.43 5.98 9.78
CA PRO A 71 -22.71 5.48 8.62
C PRO A 71 -21.53 6.41 8.24
N PHE A 72 -20.51 5.82 7.63
CA PHE A 72 -19.34 6.52 7.09
C PHE A 72 -19.57 7.00 5.65
N ASP A 73 -19.02 8.15 5.32
CA ASP A 73 -18.95 8.65 3.94
C ASP A 73 -17.91 7.89 3.12
N ALA A 74 -16.80 7.49 3.77
CA ALA A 74 -15.77 6.65 3.19
C ALA A 74 -15.26 5.62 4.20
N VAL A 75 -14.98 4.40 3.75
CA VAL A 75 -14.29 3.39 4.55
C VAL A 75 -13.02 2.95 3.84
N PHE A 76 -11.88 3.13 4.49
CA PHE A 76 -10.58 2.69 3.98
C PHE A 76 -10.34 1.24 4.43
N VAL A 77 -10.17 0.35 3.47
CA VAL A 77 -9.73 -1.03 3.72
C VAL A 77 -8.21 -1.03 3.74
N ALA A 78 -7.62 -1.05 4.94
CA ALA A 78 -6.19 -0.92 5.20
C ALA A 78 -5.60 -2.17 5.90
N VAL A 79 -6.30 -3.29 5.82
CA VAL A 79 -5.83 -4.59 6.29
C VAL A 79 -4.80 -5.20 5.33
N LYS A 80 -4.15 -6.29 5.73
CA LYS A 80 -3.32 -7.09 4.83
C LYS A 80 -4.17 -7.74 3.72
N SER A 81 -3.59 -7.93 2.54
CA SER A 81 -4.31 -8.40 1.35
C SER A 81 -5.05 -9.73 1.51
N TYR A 82 -4.63 -10.60 2.43
CA TYR A 82 -5.33 -11.86 2.74
C TYR A 82 -6.62 -11.67 3.54
N ASP A 83 -6.85 -10.46 4.06
CA ASP A 83 -8.04 -10.07 4.86
C ASP A 83 -9.01 -9.16 4.07
N THR A 84 -8.76 -8.91 2.78
CA THR A 84 -9.51 -7.96 1.96
C THR A 84 -11.00 -8.23 1.97
N GLU A 85 -11.42 -9.48 1.80
CA GLU A 85 -12.83 -9.85 1.60
C GLU A 85 -13.67 -9.54 2.84
N TRP A 86 -13.26 -10.03 4.02
CA TRP A 86 -14.04 -9.81 5.24
C TRP A 86 -14.03 -8.31 5.64
N ALA A 87 -12.89 -7.62 5.46
CA ALA A 87 -12.78 -6.21 5.78
C ALA A 87 -13.66 -5.35 4.86
N THR A 88 -13.75 -5.70 3.57
CA THR A 88 -14.64 -5.04 2.62
C THR A 88 -16.11 -5.31 2.96
N ALA A 89 -16.46 -6.54 3.31
CA ALA A 89 -17.82 -6.88 3.70
C ALA A 89 -18.26 -6.12 4.97
N LEU A 90 -17.35 -5.95 5.94
CA LEU A 90 -17.58 -5.09 7.11
C LEU A 90 -17.75 -3.62 6.68
N ALA A 91 -16.85 -3.11 5.84
CA ALA A 91 -16.89 -1.74 5.36
C ALA A 91 -18.25 -1.39 4.73
N VAL A 92 -18.74 -2.24 3.83
CA VAL A 92 -20.02 -2.04 3.13
C VAL A 92 -21.19 -1.88 4.08
N ARG A 93 -21.21 -2.61 5.19
CA ARG A 93 -22.30 -2.54 6.20
C ARG A 93 -22.42 -1.18 6.88
N HIS A 94 -21.33 -0.43 6.93
CA HIS A 94 -21.26 0.84 7.64
C HIS A 94 -21.15 2.04 6.69
N LEU A 95 -21.34 1.83 5.39
CA LEU A 95 -21.33 2.93 4.43
C LEU A 95 -22.65 3.66 4.37
N ARG A 96 -22.57 4.97 4.20
CA ARG A 96 -23.73 5.84 3.89
C ARG A 96 -24.32 5.49 2.54
N GLU A 97 -25.60 5.16 2.53
CA GLU A 97 -26.33 4.91 1.28
C GLU A 97 -26.87 6.24 0.70
N PRO A 98 -26.88 6.42 -0.63
CA PRO A 98 -26.23 5.58 -1.66
C PRO A 98 -24.79 6.04 -1.99
N ALA A 99 -24.30 7.11 -1.37
CA ALA A 99 -23.12 7.86 -1.81
C ALA A 99 -21.80 7.41 -1.18
N GLY A 100 -21.84 6.59 -0.12
CA GLY A 100 -20.64 6.15 0.57
C GLY A 100 -19.72 5.27 -0.30
N VAL A 101 -18.41 5.39 -0.09
CA VAL A 101 -17.39 4.69 -0.89
C VAL A 101 -16.48 3.81 -0.04
N VAL A 102 -16.10 2.66 -0.57
CA VAL A 102 -14.98 1.84 -0.06
C VAL A 102 -13.73 2.23 -0.82
N VAL A 103 -12.67 2.51 -0.10
CA VAL A 103 -11.36 2.84 -0.67
C VAL A 103 -10.42 1.65 -0.47
N ASP A 104 -9.93 1.05 -1.57
CA ASP A 104 -8.83 0.10 -1.48
C ASP A 104 -7.56 0.84 -1.07
N PHE A 105 -7.20 0.69 0.21
CA PHE A 105 -6.09 1.37 0.86
C PHE A 105 -4.97 0.37 1.21
N GLN A 106 -4.71 -0.57 0.29
CA GLN A 106 -3.79 -1.69 0.46
C GLN A 106 -2.67 -1.66 -0.58
N ASN A 107 -1.57 -2.35 -0.29
CA ASN A 107 -0.58 -2.72 -1.30
C ASN A 107 -1.12 -3.89 -2.15
N GLY A 108 -0.56 -4.07 -3.35
CA GLY A 108 -0.96 -5.14 -4.25
C GLY A 108 -2.08 -4.73 -5.22
N LEU A 109 -2.81 -5.72 -5.73
CA LEU A 109 -3.87 -5.57 -6.74
C LEU A 109 -5.21 -6.01 -6.14
N ASN A 110 -5.76 -5.24 -5.21
CA ASN A 110 -6.97 -5.60 -4.49
C ASN A 110 -8.24 -4.88 -4.98
N ASP A 111 -8.12 -3.86 -5.82
CA ASP A 111 -9.25 -3.04 -6.29
C ASP A 111 -10.42 -3.87 -6.82
N GLU A 112 -10.15 -4.92 -7.63
CA GLU A 112 -11.21 -5.78 -8.17
C GLU A 112 -11.85 -6.70 -7.11
N ARG A 113 -11.06 -7.11 -6.10
CA ARG A 113 -11.57 -7.91 -4.98
C ARG A 113 -12.49 -7.07 -4.10
N VAL A 114 -12.11 -5.81 -3.84
CA VAL A 114 -12.97 -4.84 -3.15
C VAL A 114 -14.23 -4.56 -3.96
N ALA A 115 -14.08 -4.28 -5.26
CA ALA A 115 -15.21 -3.99 -6.15
C ALA A 115 -16.19 -5.15 -6.33
N ALA A 116 -15.72 -6.39 -6.23
CA ALA A 116 -16.57 -7.58 -6.29
C ALA A 116 -17.58 -7.66 -5.11
N ILE A 117 -17.24 -7.04 -3.97
CA ILE A 117 -18.08 -7.03 -2.77
C ILE A 117 -18.83 -5.71 -2.63
N ALA A 118 -18.13 -4.57 -2.78
CA ALA A 118 -18.71 -3.24 -2.60
C ALA A 118 -19.50 -2.74 -3.82
N GLY A 119 -19.24 -3.31 -5.00
CA GLY A 119 -19.68 -2.80 -6.29
C GLY A 119 -18.72 -1.75 -6.86
N ARG A 120 -18.49 -1.80 -8.19
CA ARG A 120 -17.55 -0.88 -8.86
C ARG A 120 -17.90 0.60 -8.64
N GLY A 121 -19.20 0.93 -8.69
CA GLY A 121 -19.69 2.29 -8.48
C GLY A 121 -19.45 2.84 -7.06
N ARG A 122 -19.12 1.99 -6.10
CA ARG A 122 -18.82 2.37 -4.71
C ARG A 122 -17.36 2.12 -4.31
N THR A 123 -16.49 1.83 -5.27
CA THR A 123 -15.07 1.53 -5.01
C THR A 123 -14.19 2.61 -5.61
N LEU A 124 -13.26 3.12 -4.81
CA LEU A 124 -12.12 3.94 -5.25
C LEU A 124 -10.82 3.20 -4.93
N GLY A 125 -9.82 3.35 -5.80
CA GLY A 125 -8.47 2.90 -5.51
C GLY A 125 -7.61 4.03 -4.96
N CYS A 126 -6.72 3.70 -4.03
CA CYS A 126 -5.70 4.62 -3.53
C CYS A 126 -4.34 3.94 -3.50
N VAL A 127 -3.42 4.39 -4.35
CA VAL A 127 -2.03 3.94 -4.31
C VAL A 127 -1.27 4.71 -3.24
N ILE A 128 -0.69 3.99 -2.29
CA ILE A 128 -0.02 4.54 -1.11
C ILE A 128 1.48 4.47 -1.32
N THR A 129 2.16 5.60 -1.23
CA THR A 129 3.62 5.69 -1.34
C THR A 129 4.30 6.10 -0.04
N ILE A 130 3.53 6.49 0.98
CA ILE A 130 4.09 6.74 2.31
C ILE A 130 4.59 5.45 2.94
N GLY A 131 5.64 5.56 3.74
CA GLY A 131 6.18 4.49 4.56
C GLY A 131 5.75 4.63 6.02
N ALA A 132 5.40 3.51 6.66
CA ALA A 132 5.03 3.49 8.06
C ALA A 132 5.50 2.21 8.77
N GLY A 133 5.71 2.31 10.08
CA GLY A 133 5.98 1.20 10.98
C GLY A 133 5.09 1.27 12.21
N LEU A 134 4.72 0.10 12.73
CA LEU A 134 3.96 -0.05 13.96
C LEU A 134 4.68 -1.11 14.80
N TYR A 135 5.53 -0.69 15.73
CA TYR A 135 6.43 -1.58 16.46
C TYR A 135 5.91 -1.97 17.84
N GLU A 136 5.07 -1.14 18.43
CA GLU A 136 4.43 -1.34 19.72
C GLU A 136 2.96 -0.88 19.69
N PRO A 137 2.09 -1.41 20.57
CA PRO A 137 0.71 -0.96 20.67
C PRO A 137 0.60 0.55 20.94
N GLY A 138 -0.32 1.22 20.22
CA GLY A 138 -0.57 2.64 20.39
C GLY A 138 0.47 3.60 19.82
N HIS A 139 1.51 3.09 19.11
CA HIS A 139 2.57 3.92 18.54
C HIS A 139 2.87 3.57 17.08
N ALA A 140 2.53 4.46 16.17
CA ALA A 140 2.84 4.36 14.75
C ALA A 140 3.88 5.41 14.33
N MET A 141 4.79 5.02 13.45
CA MET A 141 5.88 5.88 12.98
C MET A 141 5.77 6.05 11.46
N ARG A 142 5.80 7.29 10.98
CA ARG A 142 5.99 7.57 9.56
C ARG A 142 7.49 7.55 9.23
N THR A 143 7.88 6.81 8.18
CA THR A 143 9.30 6.53 7.89
C THR A 143 9.78 7.10 6.56
N ASP A 144 8.90 7.69 5.76
CA ASP A 144 9.20 8.22 4.42
C ASP A 144 9.33 9.75 4.42
N THR A 145 9.91 10.25 3.31
CA THR A 145 9.97 11.67 2.95
C THR A 145 9.44 11.89 1.53
N THR A 146 8.48 11.06 1.11
CA THR A 146 7.96 11.11 -0.26
C THR A 146 7.28 12.44 -0.59
N LYS A 147 7.44 12.89 -1.84
CA LYS A 147 6.82 14.13 -2.32
C LYS A 147 5.34 13.95 -2.64
N VAL A 148 4.92 12.76 -3.06
CA VAL A 148 3.53 12.40 -3.32
C VAL A 148 3.23 11.17 -2.47
N GLY A 149 2.29 11.31 -1.54
CA GLY A 149 1.93 10.25 -0.60
C GLY A 149 0.83 9.33 -1.10
N PHE A 150 -0.07 9.88 -1.92
CA PHE A 150 -1.26 9.16 -2.38
C PHE A 150 -1.60 9.48 -3.82
N LYS A 151 -2.12 8.48 -4.55
CA LYS A 151 -2.77 8.66 -5.84
C LYS A 151 -4.13 7.99 -5.81
N VAL A 152 -5.17 8.79 -5.91
CA VAL A 152 -6.58 8.37 -5.85
C VAL A 152 -7.12 8.24 -7.26
N GLY A 153 -7.84 7.17 -7.55
CA GLY A 153 -8.43 6.99 -8.88
C GLY A 153 -9.68 6.13 -8.89
N GLU A 154 -10.51 6.38 -9.89
CA GLU A 154 -11.61 5.50 -10.25
C GLU A 154 -11.09 4.25 -10.97
N LEU A 155 -11.83 3.15 -10.84
CA LEU A 155 -11.47 1.89 -11.48
C LEU A 155 -11.59 1.93 -13.02
N ASP A 156 -12.34 2.88 -13.55
CA ASP A 156 -12.52 3.12 -14.99
C ASP A 156 -11.62 4.22 -15.57
N GLY A 157 -10.80 4.86 -14.72
CA GLY A 157 -9.88 5.90 -15.12
C GLY A 157 -10.50 7.29 -15.29
N GLN A 158 -11.77 7.48 -14.90
CA GLN A 158 -12.39 8.80 -14.95
C GLN A 158 -11.90 9.69 -13.79
N GLU A 159 -11.83 10.98 -14.01
CA GLU A 159 -11.60 11.97 -12.98
C GLU A 159 -12.94 12.47 -12.43
N THR A 160 -13.29 12.08 -11.21
CA THR A 160 -14.59 12.40 -10.60
C THR A 160 -14.46 13.39 -9.43
N ALA A 161 -15.60 14.01 -9.07
CA ALA A 161 -15.67 14.91 -7.91
C ALA A 161 -15.30 14.18 -6.61
N ARG A 162 -15.75 12.93 -6.41
CA ARG A 162 -15.46 12.16 -5.20
C ARG A 162 -13.98 11.76 -5.10
N ALA A 163 -13.32 11.48 -6.23
CA ALA A 163 -11.87 11.21 -6.24
C ALA A 163 -11.08 12.47 -5.85
N ARG A 164 -11.48 13.65 -6.34
CA ARG A 164 -10.89 14.94 -5.94
C ARG A 164 -11.14 15.26 -4.47
N GLU A 165 -12.35 15.02 -3.97
CA GLU A 165 -12.70 15.22 -2.57
C GLU A 165 -11.83 14.34 -1.66
N LEU A 166 -11.68 13.05 -1.99
CA LEU A 166 -10.84 12.13 -1.23
C LEU A 166 -9.36 12.54 -1.27
N ALA A 167 -8.83 12.93 -2.43
CA ALA A 167 -7.47 13.46 -2.54
C ALA A 167 -7.30 14.72 -1.69
N GLY A 168 -8.30 15.62 -1.67
CA GLY A 168 -8.33 16.80 -0.80
C GLY A 168 -8.19 16.46 0.67
N VAL A 169 -8.94 15.46 1.15
CA VAL A 169 -8.85 14.95 2.53
C VAL A 169 -7.47 14.36 2.81
N LEU A 170 -6.93 13.54 1.91
CA LEU A 170 -5.62 12.90 2.08
C LEU A 170 -4.45 13.88 2.04
N ASN A 171 -4.61 15.07 1.45
CA ASN A 171 -3.60 16.14 1.48
C ASN A 171 -3.29 16.63 2.91
N ASP A 172 -4.17 16.45 3.88
CA ASP A 172 -3.89 16.74 5.28
C ASP A 172 -2.89 15.75 5.92
N VAL A 173 -2.61 14.64 5.24
CA VAL A 173 -1.62 13.63 5.66
C VAL A 173 -0.31 13.78 4.87
N ALA A 174 -0.43 13.83 3.55
CA ALA A 174 0.67 13.99 2.61
C ALA A 174 0.10 14.40 1.24
N PRO A 175 0.89 15.03 0.35
CA PRO A 175 0.43 15.40 -0.97
C PRO A 175 -0.27 14.24 -1.68
N ALA A 176 -1.47 14.50 -2.17
CA ALA A 176 -2.34 13.52 -2.81
C ALA A 176 -2.84 14.05 -4.14
N ASP A 177 -2.70 13.24 -5.18
CA ASP A 177 -3.14 13.56 -6.55
C ASP A 177 -4.26 12.62 -7.00
N VAL A 178 -5.09 13.09 -7.92
CA VAL A 178 -6.02 12.22 -8.67
C VAL A 178 -5.27 11.63 -9.87
N THR A 179 -5.49 10.34 -10.14
CA THR A 179 -4.92 9.66 -11.30
C THR A 179 -6.01 9.08 -12.19
N THR A 180 -5.86 9.22 -13.49
CA THR A 180 -6.67 8.55 -14.51
C THR A 180 -6.06 7.21 -14.96
N ASN A 181 -4.85 6.89 -14.47
CA ASN A 181 -4.14 5.63 -14.74
C ASN A 181 -3.93 4.81 -13.45
N LEU A 182 -5.00 4.59 -12.67
CA LEU A 182 -4.93 3.84 -11.41
C LEU A 182 -4.22 2.49 -11.57
N ARG A 183 -4.51 1.78 -12.67
CA ARG A 183 -3.92 0.47 -12.94
C ARG A 183 -2.41 0.54 -13.16
N GLY A 184 -1.94 1.50 -13.95
CA GLY A 184 -0.50 1.70 -14.18
C GLY A 184 0.25 2.08 -12.91
N GLU A 185 -0.35 2.93 -12.07
CA GLU A 185 0.18 3.28 -10.74
C GLU A 185 0.24 2.07 -9.80
N ARG A 186 -0.81 1.23 -9.77
CA ARG A 186 -0.83 -0.03 -8.99
C ARG A 186 0.27 -0.98 -9.43
N TRP A 187 0.44 -1.19 -10.74
CA TRP A 187 1.49 -2.07 -11.27
C TRP A 187 2.90 -1.52 -11.03
N SER A 188 3.09 -0.21 -11.16
CA SER A 188 4.35 0.45 -10.78
C SER A 188 4.67 0.24 -9.30
N LYS A 189 3.70 0.48 -8.42
CA LYS A 189 3.86 0.25 -6.98
C LYS A 189 4.06 -1.22 -6.65
N LEU A 190 3.37 -2.13 -7.34
CA LEU A 190 3.57 -3.58 -7.20
C LEU A 190 5.00 -3.98 -7.56
N ALA A 191 5.57 -3.43 -8.64
CA ALA A 191 6.96 -3.69 -9.00
C ALA A 191 7.92 -3.26 -7.87
N VAL A 192 7.70 -2.08 -7.26
CA VAL A 192 8.47 -1.63 -6.08
C VAL A 192 8.39 -2.64 -4.94
N ASN A 193 7.18 -3.11 -4.62
CA ASN A 193 6.97 -4.08 -3.55
C ASN A 193 7.59 -5.45 -3.88
N CYS A 194 7.42 -5.94 -5.09
CA CYS A 194 7.97 -7.21 -5.53
C CYS A 194 9.51 -7.23 -5.55
N MET A 195 10.15 -6.09 -5.86
CA MET A 195 11.60 -5.94 -5.80
C MET A 195 12.14 -5.94 -4.37
N ALA A 196 11.51 -5.19 -3.47
CA ALA A 196 12.07 -4.92 -2.16
C ALA A 196 11.64 -5.93 -1.09
N ASN A 197 10.35 -6.28 -1.04
CA ASN A 197 9.78 -7.04 0.07
C ASN A 197 10.34 -8.46 0.19
N PRO A 198 10.35 -9.31 -0.87
CA PRO A 198 10.84 -10.68 -0.72
C PRO A 198 12.35 -10.71 -0.46
N LEU A 199 13.13 -9.88 -1.14
CA LEU A 199 14.57 -9.84 -0.94
C LEU A 199 14.93 -9.41 0.49
N ALA A 200 14.21 -8.43 1.04
CA ALA A 200 14.37 -8.03 2.42
C ALA A 200 13.95 -9.15 3.40
N GLY A 201 12.84 -9.81 3.15
CA GLY A 201 12.36 -10.92 3.99
C GLY A 201 13.33 -12.10 4.05
N LEU A 202 13.93 -12.45 2.92
CA LEU A 202 14.87 -13.56 2.79
C LEU A 202 16.28 -13.25 3.35
N SER A 203 16.73 -11.99 3.23
CA SER A 203 18.12 -11.61 3.54
C SER A 203 18.28 -10.79 4.83
N GLY A 204 17.19 -10.18 5.33
CA GLY A 204 17.25 -9.19 6.40
C GLY A 204 17.69 -7.78 5.94
N LEU A 205 17.98 -7.57 4.66
CA LEU A 205 18.41 -6.28 4.13
C LEU A 205 17.27 -5.24 4.19
N GLY A 206 17.63 -4.00 4.46
CA GLY A 206 16.69 -2.87 4.35
C GLY A 206 16.45 -2.44 2.89
N SER A 207 15.49 -1.54 2.67
CA SER A 207 15.15 -1.05 1.32
C SER A 207 16.32 -0.39 0.59
N ALA A 208 17.17 0.34 1.32
CA ALA A 208 18.36 0.97 0.75
C ALA A 208 19.40 -0.06 0.34
N GLU A 209 19.61 -1.09 1.18
CA GLU A 209 20.58 -2.15 0.96
C GLU A 209 20.21 -3.03 -0.23
N VAL A 210 18.93 -3.43 -0.37
CA VAL A 210 18.44 -4.17 -1.55
C VAL A 210 18.76 -3.42 -2.85
N ARG A 211 18.71 -2.09 -2.84
CA ARG A 211 18.98 -1.27 -4.03
C ARG A 211 20.47 -0.99 -4.26
N SER A 212 21.29 -1.02 -3.22
CA SER A 212 22.73 -0.71 -3.29
C SER A 212 23.60 -1.96 -3.44
N GLU A 213 23.18 -3.10 -2.88
CA GLU A 213 23.91 -4.36 -2.99
C GLU A 213 23.82 -4.92 -4.41
N PRO A 214 24.95 -5.17 -5.12
CA PRO A 214 24.92 -5.51 -6.55
C PRO A 214 24.10 -6.75 -6.90
N VAL A 215 24.19 -7.82 -6.11
CA VAL A 215 23.46 -9.07 -6.37
C VAL A 215 21.96 -8.88 -6.14
N ALA A 216 21.58 -8.32 -4.99
CA ALA A 216 20.18 -8.05 -4.66
C ALA A 216 19.54 -7.10 -5.71
N ARG A 217 20.25 -6.04 -6.11
CA ARG A 217 19.80 -5.09 -7.12
C ARG A 217 19.54 -5.76 -8.47
N ARG A 218 20.41 -6.67 -8.94
CA ARG A 218 20.21 -7.40 -10.21
C ARG A 218 19.00 -8.32 -10.16
N ILE A 219 18.80 -9.02 -9.04
CA ILE A 219 17.59 -9.84 -8.83
C ILE A 219 16.35 -8.92 -8.82
N ALA A 220 16.39 -7.78 -8.14
CA ALA A 220 15.31 -6.80 -8.12
C ALA A 220 14.97 -6.29 -9.54
N ILE A 221 15.97 -5.99 -10.38
CA ILE A 221 15.77 -5.58 -11.78
C ILE A 221 15.06 -6.69 -12.57
N ALA A 222 15.47 -7.94 -12.40
CA ALA A 222 14.83 -9.07 -13.07
C ALA A 222 13.37 -9.27 -12.63
N ILE A 223 13.10 -9.15 -11.32
CA ILE A 223 11.74 -9.17 -10.78
C ILE A 223 10.90 -8.06 -11.42
N ALA A 224 11.39 -6.82 -11.44
CA ALA A 224 10.67 -5.69 -12.02
C ALA A 224 10.39 -5.88 -13.51
N ALA A 225 11.33 -6.41 -14.28
CA ALA A 225 11.15 -6.68 -15.70
C ALA A 225 9.99 -7.66 -15.96
N GLU A 226 9.89 -8.72 -15.16
CA GLU A 226 8.76 -9.66 -15.23
C GLU A 226 7.43 -8.97 -14.87
N VAL A 227 7.38 -8.17 -13.79
CA VAL A 227 6.19 -7.41 -13.41
C VAL A 227 5.73 -6.49 -14.54
N VAL A 228 6.67 -5.76 -15.16
CA VAL A 228 6.37 -4.87 -16.30
C VAL A 228 5.83 -5.64 -17.50
N ARG A 229 6.46 -6.77 -17.87
CA ARG A 229 6.00 -7.60 -18.99
C ARG A 229 4.58 -8.13 -18.76
N VAL A 230 4.28 -8.61 -17.54
CA VAL A 230 2.96 -9.11 -17.17
C VAL A 230 1.92 -7.99 -17.19
N GLY A 231 2.23 -6.83 -16.60
CA GLY A 231 1.31 -5.69 -16.56
C GLY A 231 0.97 -5.17 -17.96
N ARG A 232 1.98 -5.09 -18.87
CA ARG A 232 1.76 -4.69 -20.27
C ARG A 232 0.96 -5.73 -21.08
N ALA A 233 1.27 -6.99 -20.90
CA ALA A 233 0.51 -8.07 -21.54
C ALA A 233 -0.95 -8.11 -21.04
N SER A 234 -1.21 -7.56 -19.85
CA SER A 234 -2.54 -7.35 -19.29
C SER A 234 -3.23 -6.07 -19.81
N GLY A 235 -2.58 -5.29 -20.69
CA GLY A 235 -3.13 -4.10 -21.31
C GLY A 235 -2.93 -2.81 -20.52
N TYR A 236 -2.03 -2.78 -19.53
CA TYR A 236 -1.81 -1.59 -18.69
C TYR A 236 -0.57 -0.79 -19.12
N GLU A 237 -0.70 0.52 -19.10
CA GLU A 237 0.44 1.44 -19.20
C GLU A 237 1.08 1.61 -17.82
N ILE A 238 2.31 1.09 -17.66
CA ILE A 238 2.99 1.06 -16.37
C ILE A 238 3.70 2.38 -16.13
N GLU A 239 3.37 3.03 -15.04
CA GLU A 239 4.01 4.27 -14.60
C GLU A 239 5.49 4.04 -14.21
N PRO A 240 6.31 5.11 -14.16
CA PRO A 240 7.72 4.97 -13.77
C PRO A 240 7.90 4.30 -12.40
N ILE A 241 8.86 3.39 -12.30
CA ILE A 241 9.21 2.65 -11.09
C ILE A 241 10.46 3.30 -10.49
N TYR A 242 10.38 3.86 -9.30
CA TYR A 242 11.46 4.68 -8.70
C TYR A 242 11.92 5.86 -9.59
N GLY A 243 11.04 6.40 -10.43
CA GLY A 243 11.38 7.44 -11.39
C GLY A 243 12.08 6.92 -12.65
N ILE A 244 12.31 5.62 -12.78
CA ILE A 244 12.88 4.96 -13.96
C ILE A 244 11.72 4.47 -14.83
N THR A 245 11.73 4.77 -16.12
CA THR A 245 10.67 4.30 -17.02
C THR A 245 10.62 2.77 -17.05
N ALA A 246 9.41 2.20 -17.03
CA ALA A 246 9.20 0.76 -16.92
C ALA A 246 9.93 -0.03 -18.03
N GLN A 247 10.04 0.55 -19.25
CA GLN A 247 10.75 -0.09 -20.37
C GLN A 247 12.22 -0.35 -20.05
N ARG A 248 12.90 0.53 -19.34
CA ARG A 248 14.33 0.37 -19.02
C ARG A 248 14.64 -0.89 -18.20
N PHE A 249 13.70 -1.34 -17.34
CA PHE A 249 13.86 -2.62 -16.63
C PHE A 249 13.81 -3.82 -17.58
N VAL A 250 12.92 -3.79 -18.56
CA VAL A 250 12.85 -4.84 -19.59
C VAL A 250 14.10 -4.83 -20.46
N ASP A 251 14.53 -3.66 -20.92
CA ASP A 251 15.75 -3.51 -21.73
C ASP A 251 17.00 -3.98 -20.98
N ALA A 252 17.08 -3.71 -19.67
CA ALA A 252 18.21 -4.09 -18.84
C ALA A 252 18.42 -5.62 -18.79
N VAL A 253 17.36 -6.41 -18.65
CA VAL A 253 17.46 -7.89 -18.64
C VAL A 253 17.71 -8.46 -20.04
N GLU A 254 17.48 -7.68 -21.08
CA GLU A 254 17.79 -8.00 -22.47
C GLU A 254 19.21 -7.52 -22.91
N GLY A 255 20.00 -7.06 -21.93
CA GLY A 255 21.39 -6.61 -22.16
C GLY A 255 21.54 -5.16 -22.62
N ARG A 256 20.47 -4.36 -22.62
CA ARG A 256 20.49 -2.96 -23.03
C ARG A 256 20.40 -2.02 -21.82
N GLY A 257 21.45 -1.28 -21.52
CA GLY A 257 21.46 -0.23 -20.49
C GLY A 257 21.36 -0.72 -19.04
N LEU A 258 21.76 -1.96 -18.73
CA LEU A 258 21.75 -2.51 -17.38
C LEU A 258 22.54 -1.63 -16.41
N ALA A 259 23.75 -1.19 -16.78
CA ALA A 259 24.61 -0.36 -15.93
C ALA A 259 23.94 0.99 -15.56
N ASP A 260 23.14 1.54 -16.47
CA ASP A 260 22.42 2.79 -16.20
C ASP A 260 21.27 2.58 -15.20
N VAL A 261 20.50 1.50 -15.33
CA VAL A 261 19.45 1.14 -14.38
C VAL A 261 20.04 0.83 -13.00
N GLU A 262 21.14 0.07 -12.94
CA GLU A 262 21.87 -0.23 -11.70
C GLU A 262 22.35 1.06 -11.01
N ARG A 263 22.91 2.02 -11.77
CA ARG A 263 23.36 3.31 -11.25
C ARG A 263 22.21 4.14 -10.70
N ASP A 264 21.09 4.24 -11.45
CA ASP A 264 19.93 5.02 -11.06
C ASP A 264 19.25 4.44 -9.79
N MET A 265 19.13 3.10 -9.69
CA MET A 265 18.64 2.44 -8.50
C MET A 265 19.55 2.68 -7.28
N ALA A 266 20.86 2.55 -7.44
CA ALA A 266 21.82 2.79 -6.36
C ALA A 266 21.83 4.26 -5.92
N ALA A 267 21.70 5.21 -6.86
CA ALA A 267 21.59 6.63 -6.54
C ALA A 267 20.34 6.92 -5.70
N GLY A 268 19.20 6.37 -6.09
CA GLY A 268 17.95 6.51 -5.33
C GLY A 268 17.98 5.87 -3.93
N ALA A 269 18.87 4.90 -3.68
CA ALA A 269 19.03 4.29 -2.36
C ALA A 269 19.56 5.27 -1.31
N ARG A 270 20.39 6.25 -1.71
CA ARG A 270 21.02 7.24 -0.80
C ARG A 270 20.02 8.15 -0.09
N HIS A 271 18.81 8.29 -0.64
CA HIS A 271 17.75 9.14 -0.10
C HIS A 271 16.74 8.36 0.74
N LEU A 272 16.93 7.04 0.90
CA LEU A 272 16.08 6.22 1.76
C LEU A 272 16.63 6.26 3.18
N SER A 273 15.82 6.67 4.14
CA SER A 273 16.05 6.36 5.54
C SER A 273 15.99 4.83 5.72
N GLY A 274 16.75 4.27 6.66
CA GLY A 274 16.88 2.81 6.88
C GLY A 274 15.58 2.07 7.21
N GLY A 275 14.53 2.32 6.44
CA GLY A 275 13.20 1.71 6.59
C GLY A 275 13.21 0.23 6.26
N ARG A 276 12.56 -0.56 7.10
CA ARG A 276 12.35 -1.99 6.87
C ARG A 276 11.13 -2.18 5.97
N PRO A 277 11.23 -2.88 4.82
CA PRO A 277 10.07 -3.26 4.02
C PRO A 277 9.03 -4.00 4.83
N SER A 278 7.76 -3.89 4.44
CA SER A 278 6.64 -4.46 5.22
C SER A 278 6.76 -5.96 5.44
N LEU A 279 7.22 -6.72 4.44
CA LEU A 279 7.38 -8.16 4.54
C LEU A 279 8.49 -8.53 5.53
N LEU A 280 9.61 -7.80 5.57
CA LEU A 280 10.64 -7.99 6.59
C LEU A 280 10.09 -7.72 8.01
N GLN A 281 9.23 -6.70 8.17
CA GLN A 281 8.57 -6.45 9.45
C GLN A 281 7.69 -7.64 9.87
N ASP A 282 6.97 -8.26 8.93
CA ASP A 282 6.14 -9.43 9.19
C ASP A 282 6.98 -10.66 9.58
N VAL A 283 8.06 -10.94 8.83
CA VAL A 283 9.00 -12.06 9.13
C VAL A 283 9.62 -11.92 10.52
N LEU A 284 10.13 -10.72 10.87
CA LEU A 284 10.73 -10.47 12.18
C LEU A 284 9.74 -10.62 13.34
N ARG A 285 8.43 -10.56 13.07
CA ARG A 285 7.36 -10.74 14.05
C ARG A 285 6.72 -12.12 14.02
N GLY A 286 7.18 -13.02 13.15
CA GLY A 286 6.58 -14.32 12.95
C GLY A 286 5.13 -14.23 12.41
N ARG A 287 4.79 -13.15 11.67
CA ARG A 287 3.47 -12.95 11.09
C ARG A 287 3.41 -13.46 9.65
N ARG A 288 2.22 -13.86 9.20
CA ARG A 288 1.97 -14.19 7.80
C ARG A 288 2.36 -13.01 6.90
N THR A 289 3.10 -13.28 5.83
CA THR A 289 3.50 -12.28 4.83
C THR A 289 2.47 -12.14 3.74
N GLU A 290 2.61 -11.10 2.91
CA GLU A 290 1.75 -10.86 1.73
C GLU A 290 2.39 -11.37 0.43
N ILE A 291 3.37 -12.27 0.49
CA ILE A 291 4.12 -12.73 -0.70
C ILE A 291 3.20 -13.27 -1.80
N ASP A 292 2.16 -14.02 -1.41
CA ASP A 292 1.18 -14.59 -2.35
C ASP A 292 0.36 -13.52 -3.07
N HIS A 293 0.12 -12.38 -2.42
CA HIS A 293 -0.65 -11.25 -2.95
C HIS A 293 0.23 -10.19 -3.67
N LEU A 294 1.54 -10.29 -3.53
CA LEU A 294 2.52 -9.47 -4.25
C LEU A 294 3.12 -10.26 -5.42
N ASN A 295 4.26 -10.90 -5.25
CA ASN A 295 4.92 -11.68 -6.29
C ASN A 295 4.03 -12.84 -6.79
N GLY A 296 3.29 -13.50 -5.90
CA GLY A 296 2.33 -14.55 -6.26
C GLY A 296 1.22 -14.05 -7.20
N SER A 297 0.73 -12.81 -7.01
CA SER A 297 -0.24 -12.20 -7.94
C SER A 297 0.35 -11.98 -9.33
N VAL A 298 1.62 -11.56 -9.41
CA VAL A 298 2.33 -11.42 -10.68
C VAL A 298 2.44 -12.77 -11.39
N CYS A 299 2.82 -13.83 -10.66
CA CYS A 299 2.89 -15.17 -11.19
C CYS A 299 1.54 -15.69 -11.69
N ALA A 300 0.48 -15.46 -10.92
CA ALA A 300 -0.88 -15.86 -11.30
C ALA A 300 -1.35 -15.13 -12.57
N GLN A 301 -1.13 -13.82 -12.63
CA GLN A 301 -1.49 -13.01 -13.80
C GLN A 301 -0.61 -13.36 -15.01
N GLY A 302 0.70 -13.61 -14.81
CA GLY A 302 1.62 -14.05 -15.86
C GLY A 302 1.12 -15.32 -16.55
N ARG A 303 0.66 -16.32 -15.77
CA ARG A 303 0.05 -17.53 -16.33
C ARG A 303 -1.20 -17.24 -17.17
N ARG A 304 -2.04 -16.27 -16.75
CA ARG A 304 -3.26 -15.89 -17.51
C ARG A 304 -2.96 -15.24 -18.85
N VAL A 305 -1.89 -14.43 -18.92
CA VAL A 305 -1.51 -13.69 -20.13
C VAL A 305 -0.37 -14.32 -20.91
N GLY A 306 0.09 -15.53 -20.50
CA GLY A 306 1.14 -16.28 -21.22
C GLY A 306 2.55 -15.68 -21.06
N VAL A 307 2.83 -14.91 -20.01
CA VAL A 307 4.14 -14.31 -19.72
C VAL A 307 4.82 -15.08 -18.58
N PRO A 308 6.00 -15.69 -18.81
CA PRO A 308 6.75 -16.41 -17.78
C PRO A 308 7.30 -15.45 -16.70
N THR A 309 7.29 -15.92 -15.44
CA THR A 309 7.74 -15.16 -14.28
C THR A 309 8.68 -15.96 -13.36
N PRO A 310 9.78 -16.55 -13.90
CA PRO A 310 10.61 -17.49 -13.17
C PRO A 310 11.26 -16.88 -11.92
N VAL A 311 11.65 -15.60 -11.94
CA VAL A 311 12.29 -14.96 -10.80
C VAL A 311 11.27 -14.65 -9.70
N ASN A 312 10.09 -14.15 -10.06
CA ASN A 312 8.98 -13.98 -9.10
C ASN A 312 8.53 -15.33 -8.53
N ASP A 313 8.42 -16.38 -9.34
CA ASP A 313 8.09 -17.73 -8.87
C ASP A 313 9.14 -18.28 -7.88
N ALA A 314 10.43 -18.00 -8.12
CA ALA A 314 11.51 -18.42 -7.23
C ALA A 314 11.39 -17.76 -5.85
N VAL A 315 11.18 -16.46 -5.77
CA VAL A 315 11.07 -15.75 -4.47
C VAL A 315 9.77 -16.05 -3.72
N VAL A 316 8.72 -16.50 -4.41
CA VAL A 316 7.47 -16.96 -3.76
C VAL A 316 7.70 -18.32 -3.07
N LYS A 317 8.54 -19.17 -3.66
CA LYS A 317 8.82 -20.53 -3.13
C LYS A 317 9.88 -20.55 -2.04
N ALA A 318 10.74 -19.53 -1.96
CA ALA A 318 11.79 -19.41 -0.97
C ALA A 318 11.28 -18.96 0.40
#